data_bc4ed5b8ed6a096d385452c73745364c
#
_entry.id   bc4ed5b8ed6a096d385452c73745364c
#
_cell.length_a   1.000
_cell.length_b   1.000
_cell.length_c   1.000
_cell.angle_alpha   90.00
_cell.angle_beta   90.00
_cell.angle_gamma   90.00
#
_symmetry.space_group_name_H-M   'P 1'
#
loop_
_entity.id
_entity.type
_entity.pdbx_description
1 polymer ?
#
loop_
_entity_poly.entity_id
_entity_poly.type
_entity_poly.pdbx_seq_one_letter_code
_entity_poly.pdbx_strand_id
1 'polypeptide(L)'
;MPTITHKDTKLAYGVKGSGKPAFVFIHGWTCNRSFFAPQAKHFARRHRVVSLDLRGHGESDKPKGPYPIGAYVDDIAFLIGTLRLGKVVAVGHSMGGITALQLGADHPDKVAGIVMVDPAPLVFPPELKTGVDAIVAAIEAGNQEPRRHFIANNLFMKTSDKRLVKQVLKVMMAAPTHIAAAAMKGILAFDGPAVAAR
;
A
#
# COMPACT_ATOMS: atom_id res chain seq x y z
N MET A 1 -2.87 -17.04 10.82
CA MET A 1 -2.80 -16.45 9.48
C MET A 1 -1.44 -16.73 8.89
N PRO A 2 -1.32 -17.03 7.58
CA PRO A 2 -0.02 -17.32 6.99
C PRO A 2 0.87 -16.07 6.99
N THR A 3 2.16 -16.32 7.21
CA THR A 3 3.22 -15.31 7.14
C THR A 3 4.38 -15.83 6.32
N ILE A 4 5.17 -14.92 5.78
CA ILE A 4 6.42 -15.22 5.06
C ILE A 4 7.48 -14.23 5.53
N THR A 5 8.70 -14.67 5.68
CA THR A 5 9.81 -13.78 6.07
C THR A 5 10.67 -13.48 4.85
N HIS A 6 10.86 -12.18 4.58
CA HIS A 6 11.75 -11.67 3.55
C HIS A 6 12.73 -10.69 4.17
N LYS A 7 14.03 -10.98 4.04
CA LYS A 7 15.07 -10.26 4.77
C LYS A 7 14.55 -10.10 6.22
N ASP A 8 14.85 -9.97 7.19
CA ASP A 8 14.40 -9.93 8.58
C ASP A 8 12.97 -9.35 8.87
N THR A 9 12.08 -9.32 7.86
CA THR A 9 10.71 -8.78 7.98
C THR A 9 9.67 -9.87 7.71
N LYS A 10 8.85 -10.16 8.69
CA LYS A 10 7.71 -11.06 8.56
C LYS A 10 6.52 -10.32 7.96
N LEU A 11 5.99 -10.83 6.86
CA LEU A 11 4.87 -10.29 6.11
C LEU A 11 3.65 -11.18 6.30
N ALA A 12 2.54 -10.59 6.75
CA ALA A 12 1.27 -11.28 6.87
C ALA A 12 0.49 -11.19 5.55
N TYR A 13 -0.08 -12.31 5.11
CA TYR A 13 -0.86 -12.35 3.88
C TYR A 13 -2.05 -13.30 3.98
N GLY A 14 -2.98 -13.17 3.05
CA GLY A 14 -4.08 -14.10 2.85
C GLY A 14 -4.14 -14.58 1.41
N VAL A 15 -4.52 -15.84 1.22
CA VAL A 15 -4.76 -16.41 -0.11
C VAL A 15 -6.20 -16.91 -0.17
N LYS A 16 -6.90 -16.60 -1.26
CA LYS A 16 -8.26 -17.07 -1.54
C LYS A 16 -8.38 -17.49 -2.99
N GLY A 17 -9.29 -18.42 -3.26
CA GLY A 17 -9.59 -18.88 -4.60
C GLY A 17 -8.44 -19.61 -5.29
N SER A 18 -8.66 -19.92 -6.56
CA SER A 18 -7.72 -20.60 -7.45
C SER A 18 -7.95 -20.09 -8.88
N GLY A 19 -7.02 -20.36 -9.77
CA GLY A 19 -7.11 -19.93 -11.18
C GLY A 19 -6.10 -18.85 -11.54
N LYS A 20 -5.99 -18.59 -12.84
CA LYS A 20 -5.01 -17.67 -13.45
C LYS A 20 -5.72 -16.60 -14.29
N PRO A 21 -5.14 -15.41 -14.45
CA PRO A 21 -3.97 -14.95 -13.70
C PRO A 21 -4.29 -14.80 -12.20
N ALA A 22 -3.26 -14.86 -11.35
CA ALA A 22 -3.42 -14.51 -9.95
C ALA A 22 -3.49 -12.99 -9.78
N PHE A 23 -4.25 -12.53 -8.77
CA PHE A 23 -4.33 -11.12 -8.39
C PHE A 23 -3.55 -10.88 -7.09
N VAL A 24 -2.79 -9.79 -7.03
CA VAL A 24 -2.14 -9.32 -5.81
C VAL A 24 -2.70 -7.95 -5.47
N PHE A 25 -3.39 -7.84 -4.32
CA PHE A 25 -3.96 -6.58 -3.83
C PHE A 25 -3.00 -5.89 -2.87
N ILE A 26 -2.68 -4.64 -3.16
CA ILE A 26 -1.67 -3.80 -2.50
C ILE A 26 -2.35 -2.58 -1.92
N HIS A 27 -2.44 -2.50 -0.59
CA HIS A 27 -3.15 -1.43 0.10
C HIS A 27 -2.36 -0.11 0.14
N GLY A 28 -3.04 0.97 0.56
CA GLY A 28 -2.48 2.32 0.67
C GLY A 28 -1.76 2.60 2.01
N TRP A 29 -1.26 3.83 2.14
CA TRP A 29 -0.61 4.36 3.33
C TRP A 29 -1.46 4.16 4.58
N THR A 30 -0.85 3.60 5.63
CA THR A 30 -1.47 3.29 6.94
C THR A 30 -2.73 2.41 6.91
N CYS A 31 -3.05 1.82 5.75
CA CYS A 31 -4.09 0.82 5.59
C CYS A 31 -3.60 -0.59 5.94
N ASN A 32 -4.40 -1.59 5.62
CA ASN A 32 -4.04 -3.01 5.69
C ASN A 32 -4.81 -3.80 4.62
N ARG A 33 -4.52 -5.10 4.48
CA ARG A 33 -5.13 -5.99 3.48
C ARG A 33 -6.65 -6.06 3.51
N SER A 34 -7.31 -5.74 4.65
CA SER A 34 -8.76 -5.81 4.77
C SER A 34 -9.49 -4.77 3.91
N PHE A 35 -8.80 -3.71 3.48
CA PHE A 35 -9.37 -2.68 2.61
C PHE A 35 -9.79 -3.24 1.24
N PHE A 36 -9.18 -4.32 0.79
CA PHE A 36 -9.57 -5.03 -0.43
C PHE A 36 -10.44 -6.27 -0.18
N ALA A 37 -11.00 -6.45 1.02
CA ALA A 37 -11.76 -7.67 1.35
C ALA A 37 -12.96 -7.95 0.42
N PRO A 38 -13.78 -6.95 0.01
CA PRO A 38 -14.87 -7.15 -0.94
C PRO A 38 -14.36 -7.59 -2.32
N GLN A 39 -13.33 -6.93 -2.85
CA GLN A 39 -12.72 -7.23 -4.15
C GLN A 39 -12.07 -8.61 -4.12
N ALA A 40 -11.30 -8.91 -3.06
CA ALA A 40 -10.70 -10.22 -2.88
C ALA A 40 -11.75 -11.33 -2.85
N LYS A 41 -12.90 -11.13 -2.19
CA LYS A 41 -14.02 -12.08 -2.19
C LYS A 41 -14.63 -12.26 -3.58
N HIS A 42 -14.75 -11.16 -4.34
CA HIS A 42 -15.33 -11.20 -5.69
C HIS A 42 -14.42 -11.98 -6.65
N PHE A 43 -13.15 -11.57 -6.74
CA PHE A 43 -12.20 -12.15 -7.69
C PHE A 43 -11.80 -13.59 -7.34
N ALA A 44 -11.81 -13.96 -6.04
CA ALA A 44 -11.51 -15.31 -5.59
C ALA A 44 -12.48 -16.41 -6.13
N ARG A 45 -13.59 -16.02 -6.72
CA ARG A 45 -14.51 -16.97 -7.37
C ARG A 45 -13.93 -17.60 -8.65
N ARG A 46 -12.97 -16.92 -9.30
CA ARG A 46 -12.39 -17.34 -10.59
C ARG A 46 -10.87 -17.28 -10.65
N HIS A 47 -10.24 -16.61 -9.68
CA HIS A 47 -8.81 -16.31 -9.67
C HIS A 47 -8.19 -16.66 -8.32
N ARG A 48 -6.91 -16.97 -8.32
CA ARG A 48 -6.13 -16.99 -7.10
C ARG A 48 -5.85 -15.55 -6.68
N VAL A 49 -6.25 -15.19 -5.48
CA VAL A 49 -6.13 -13.82 -4.93
C VAL A 49 -5.20 -13.84 -3.74
N VAL A 50 -4.22 -12.97 -3.75
CA VAL A 50 -3.32 -12.71 -2.62
C VAL A 50 -3.55 -11.28 -2.15
N SER A 51 -3.79 -11.11 -0.86
CA SER A 51 -3.83 -9.80 -0.20
C SER A 51 -2.81 -9.81 0.93
N LEU A 52 -1.91 -8.83 0.96
CA LEU A 52 -0.86 -8.78 1.99
C LEU A 52 -0.98 -7.50 2.81
N ASP A 53 -0.49 -7.56 4.04
CA ASP A 53 -0.11 -6.37 4.79
C ASP A 53 1.32 -6.01 4.42
N LEU A 54 1.53 -4.83 3.88
CA LEU A 54 2.86 -4.33 3.55
C LEU A 54 3.71 -4.23 4.83
N ARG A 55 5.05 -4.31 4.70
CA ARG A 55 5.95 -4.00 5.83
C ARG A 55 5.52 -2.71 6.53
N GLY A 56 5.59 -2.67 7.85
CA GLY A 56 5.13 -1.53 8.64
C GLY A 56 3.61 -1.47 8.88
N HIS A 57 2.80 -2.30 8.22
CA HIS A 57 1.35 -2.19 8.23
C HIS A 57 0.67 -3.47 8.73
N GLY A 58 -0.58 -3.31 9.19
CA GLY A 58 -1.43 -4.43 9.60
C GLY A 58 -0.75 -5.36 10.60
N GLU A 59 -0.71 -6.65 10.27
CA GLU A 59 -0.10 -7.71 11.08
C GLU A 59 1.34 -8.06 10.65
N SER A 60 1.88 -7.37 9.62
CA SER A 60 3.28 -7.46 9.25
C SER A 60 4.18 -6.76 10.26
N ASP A 61 5.46 -7.18 10.31
CA ASP A 61 6.46 -6.54 11.16
C ASP A 61 6.64 -5.06 10.83
N LYS A 62 7.05 -4.30 11.84
CA LYS A 62 7.18 -2.84 11.80
C LYS A 62 8.61 -2.41 12.14
N PRO A 63 9.62 -2.84 11.34
CA PRO A 63 11.00 -2.49 11.61
C PRO A 63 11.19 -0.97 11.61
N LYS A 64 12.14 -0.47 12.40
CA LYS A 64 12.59 0.91 12.31
C LYS A 64 13.40 1.10 11.02
N GLY A 65 13.26 2.24 10.38
CA GLY A 65 14.05 2.58 9.20
C GLY A 65 13.22 3.28 8.12
N PRO A 66 13.84 3.55 6.97
CA PRO A 66 13.14 4.14 5.83
C PRO A 66 12.19 3.13 5.18
N TYR A 67 11.14 3.65 4.57
CA TYR A 67 10.13 2.87 3.85
C TYR A 67 10.01 3.36 2.40
N PRO A 68 11.07 3.25 1.57
CA PRO A 68 10.99 3.60 0.15
C PRO A 68 10.04 2.64 -0.58
N ILE A 69 9.42 3.10 -1.66
CA ILE A 69 8.50 2.28 -2.46
C ILE A 69 9.16 1.00 -2.95
N GLY A 70 10.45 1.04 -3.32
CA GLY A 70 11.23 -0.13 -3.72
C GLY A 70 11.28 -1.24 -2.65
N ALA A 71 11.23 -0.91 -1.35
CA ALA A 71 11.21 -1.93 -0.31
C ALA A 71 9.89 -2.73 -0.30
N TYR A 72 8.76 -2.09 -0.61
CA TYR A 72 7.49 -2.79 -0.80
C TYR A 72 7.50 -3.66 -2.07
N VAL A 73 8.12 -3.15 -3.14
CA VAL A 73 8.29 -3.88 -4.41
C VAL A 73 9.09 -5.17 -4.19
N ASP A 74 10.21 -5.09 -3.49
CA ASP A 74 11.05 -6.25 -3.15
C ASP A 74 10.25 -7.32 -2.40
N ASP A 75 9.48 -6.91 -1.40
CA ASP A 75 8.63 -7.82 -0.60
C ASP A 75 7.58 -8.52 -1.46
N ILE A 76 6.91 -7.77 -2.33
CA ILE A 76 5.86 -8.32 -3.18
C ILE A 76 6.45 -9.25 -4.24
N ALA A 77 7.57 -8.88 -4.87
CA ALA A 77 8.26 -9.71 -5.84
C ALA A 77 8.74 -11.04 -5.21
N PHE A 78 9.24 -11.00 -3.98
CA PHE A 78 9.59 -12.18 -3.20
C PHE A 78 8.36 -13.05 -2.90
N LEU A 79 7.24 -12.44 -2.47
CA LEU A 79 5.99 -13.15 -2.19
C LEU A 79 5.46 -13.85 -3.45
N ILE A 80 5.45 -13.16 -4.61
CA ILE A 80 5.03 -13.73 -5.90
C ILE A 80 5.86 -14.97 -6.25
N GLY A 81 7.17 -14.88 -6.11
CA GLY A 81 8.09 -15.99 -6.39
C GLY A 81 7.88 -17.17 -5.46
N THR A 82 7.84 -16.93 -4.15
CA THR A 82 7.70 -17.99 -3.13
C THR A 82 6.35 -18.71 -3.23
N LEU A 83 5.28 -17.98 -3.50
CA LEU A 83 3.95 -18.58 -3.70
C LEU A 83 3.75 -19.19 -5.10
N ARG A 84 4.76 -19.09 -5.98
CA ARG A 84 4.74 -19.60 -7.36
C ARG A 84 3.48 -19.15 -8.11
N LEU A 85 3.19 -17.83 -8.06
CA LEU A 85 1.97 -17.28 -8.64
C LEU A 85 2.03 -17.18 -10.17
N GLY A 86 3.23 -17.23 -10.78
CA GLY A 86 3.44 -16.85 -12.18
C GLY A 86 3.31 -15.34 -12.35
N LYS A 87 2.97 -14.89 -13.57
CA LYS A 87 2.66 -13.49 -13.80
C LYS A 87 1.32 -13.12 -13.18
N VAL A 88 1.30 -12.04 -12.39
CA VAL A 88 0.13 -11.58 -11.64
C VAL A 88 -0.47 -10.29 -12.23
N VAL A 89 -1.74 -10.05 -11.93
CA VAL A 89 -2.32 -8.71 -12.03
C VAL A 89 -2.12 -8.02 -10.68
N ALA A 90 -1.30 -6.96 -10.65
CA ALA A 90 -1.05 -6.16 -9.46
C ALA A 90 -2.12 -5.05 -9.36
N VAL A 91 -2.91 -5.06 -8.29
CA VAL A 91 -3.97 -4.08 -8.04
C VAL A 91 -3.61 -3.27 -6.81
N GLY A 92 -3.27 -2.01 -6.99
CA GLY A 92 -2.80 -1.15 -5.91
C GLY A 92 -3.67 0.10 -5.71
N HIS A 93 -3.93 0.45 -4.46
CA HIS A 93 -4.65 1.67 -4.09
C HIS A 93 -3.68 2.69 -3.48
N SER A 94 -3.76 3.95 -3.89
CA SER A 94 -2.96 5.06 -3.35
C SER A 94 -1.45 4.74 -3.39
N MET A 95 -0.74 4.69 -2.26
CA MET A 95 0.64 4.20 -2.15
C MET A 95 0.83 2.83 -2.82
N GLY A 96 -0.14 1.92 -2.67
CA GLY A 96 -0.14 0.62 -3.34
C GLY A 96 -0.20 0.73 -4.87
N GLY A 97 -0.81 1.79 -5.40
CA GLY A 97 -0.87 2.07 -6.83
C GLY A 97 0.50 2.38 -7.41
N ILE A 98 1.26 3.28 -6.79
CA ILE A 98 2.65 3.58 -7.20
C ILE A 98 3.58 2.40 -6.95
N THR A 99 3.31 1.60 -5.90
CA THR A 99 4.03 0.34 -5.66
C THR A 99 3.77 -0.68 -6.78
N ALA A 100 2.53 -0.81 -7.26
CA ALA A 100 2.19 -1.69 -8.37
C ALA A 100 2.84 -1.22 -9.69
N LEU A 101 2.89 0.09 -9.92
CA LEU A 101 3.58 0.67 -11.07
C LEU A 101 5.07 0.31 -11.06
N GLN A 102 5.75 0.56 -9.94
CA GLN A 102 7.19 0.23 -9.82
C GLN A 102 7.43 -1.28 -9.89
N LEU A 103 6.55 -2.10 -9.31
CA LEU A 103 6.63 -3.55 -9.43
C LEU A 103 6.60 -4.02 -10.89
N GLY A 104 5.73 -3.41 -11.72
CA GLY A 104 5.65 -3.73 -13.14
C GLY A 104 6.89 -3.31 -13.91
N ALA A 105 7.46 -2.16 -13.58
CA ALA A 105 8.68 -1.66 -14.19
C ALA A 105 9.93 -2.50 -13.81
N ASP A 106 10.06 -2.85 -12.51
CA ASP A 106 11.23 -3.59 -12.00
C ASP A 106 11.15 -5.10 -12.27
N HIS A 107 9.93 -5.66 -12.37
CA HIS A 107 9.70 -7.11 -12.50
C HIS A 107 8.69 -7.46 -13.60
N PRO A 108 8.95 -7.08 -14.87
CA PRO A 108 8.03 -7.37 -15.99
C PRO A 108 7.85 -8.88 -16.26
N ASP A 109 8.77 -9.69 -15.75
CA ASP A 109 8.68 -11.16 -15.74
C ASP A 109 7.62 -11.68 -14.76
N LYS A 110 7.26 -10.93 -13.73
CA LYS A 110 6.29 -11.30 -12.67
C LYS A 110 4.93 -10.62 -12.81
N VAL A 111 4.80 -9.60 -13.65
CA VAL A 111 3.57 -8.80 -13.79
C VAL A 111 2.95 -9.00 -15.17
N ALA A 112 1.67 -9.37 -15.20
CA ALA A 112 0.87 -9.49 -16.43
C ALA A 112 0.06 -8.22 -16.71
N GLY A 113 -0.21 -7.42 -15.70
CA GLY A 113 -0.93 -6.16 -15.80
C GLY A 113 -0.99 -5.43 -14.47
N ILE A 114 -1.25 -4.12 -14.54
CA ILE A 114 -1.33 -3.22 -13.40
C ILE A 114 -2.68 -2.53 -13.40
N VAL A 115 -3.29 -2.45 -12.22
CA VAL A 115 -4.49 -1.63 -11.97
C VAL A 115 -4.17 -0.68 -10.83
N MET A 116 -4.14 0.61 -11.12
CA MET A 116 -3.97 1.66 -10.14
C MET A 116 -5.33 2.24 -9.76
N VAL A 117 -5.72 2.07 -8.51
CA VAL A 117 -6.97 2.58 -7.95
C VAL A 117 -6.65 3.83 -7.16
N ASP A 118 -7.03 4.99 -7.68
CA ASP A 118 -6.79 6.30 -7.05
C ASP A 118 -5.34 6.40 -6.50
N PRO A 119 -4.32 6.30 -7.38
CA PRO A 119 -2.93 6.20 -6.95
C PRO A 119 -2.45 7.48 -6.27
N ALA A 120 -1.43 7.36 -5.41
CA ALA A 120 -0.71 8.54 -4.96
C ALA A 120 -0.14 9.31 -6.17
N PRO A 121 -0.03 10.64 -6.10
CA PRO A 121 0.47 11.44 -7.22
C PRO A 121 1.83 10.95 -7.72
N LEU A 122 1.97 10.80 -9.02
CA LEU A 122 3.27 10.47 -9.64
C LEU A 122 4.23 11.67 -9.58
N VAL A 123 3.66 12.88 -9.55
CA VAL A 123 4.37 14.14 -9.30
C VAL A 123 3.57 14.91 -8.28
N PHE A 124 4.20 15.28 -7.19
CA PHE A 124 3.56 16.14 -6.19
C PHE A 124 3.68 17.60 -6.60
N PRO A 125 2.54 18.32 -6.78
CA PRO A 125 2.59 19.78 -6.88
C PRO A 125 3.26 20.40 -5.67
N PRO A 126 4.05 21.48 -5.82
CA PRO A 126 4.84 22.05 -4.73
C PRO A 126 4.01 22.39 -3.46
N GLU A 127 2.81 22.92 -3.66
CA GLU A 127 1.92 23.29 -2.55
C GLU A 127 1.42 22.05 -1.79
N LEU A 128 1.05 20.99 -2.53
CA LEU A 128 0.64 19.72 -1.90
C LEU A 128 1.80 19.08 -1.17
N LYS A 129 2.99 19.08 -1.78
CA LYS A 129 4.21 18.57 -1.14
C LYS A 129 4.51 19.28 0.16
N THR A 130 4.49 20.60 0.17
CA THR A 130 4.72 21.43 1.37
C THR A 130 3.72 21.08 2.48
N GLY A 131 2.43 20.94 2.13
CA GLY A 131 1.39 20.55 3.09
C GLY A 131 1.62 19.16 3.68
N VAL A 132 2.02 18.19 2.85
CA VAL A 132 2.31 16.82 3.30
C VAL A 132 3.59 16.78 4.14
N ASP A 133 4.64 17.53 3.78
CA ASP A 133 5.88 17.65 4.57
C ASP A 133 5.57 18.20 5.98
N ALA A 134 4.67 19.20 6.10
CA ALA A 134 4.25 19.73 7.40
C ALA A 134 3.49 18.68 8.24
N ILE A 135 2.67 17.83 7.60
CA ILE A 135 1.99 16.72 8.30
C ILE A 135 3.04 15.71 8.81
N VAL A 136 4.03 15.37 8.00
CA VAL A 136 5.11 14.46 8.39
C VAL A 136 5.89 15.01 9.59
N ALA A 137 6.27 16.28 9.53
CA ALA A 137 6.97 16.95 10.64
C ALA A 137 6.14 16.93 11.95
N ALA A 138 4.83 17.19 11.85
CA ALA A 138 3.93 17.12 13.00
C ALA A 138 3.86 15.70 13.60
N ILE A 139 3.74 14.66 12.75
CA ILE A 139 3.75 13.26 13.19
C ILE A 139 5.06 12.94 13.94
N GLU A 140 6.21 13.36 13.43
CA GLU A 140 7.51 13.12 14.03
C GLU A 140 7.67 13.87 15.37
N ALA A 141 7.04 15.04 15.50
CA ALA A 141 6.95 15.79 16.75
C ALA A 141 5.92 15.21 17.75
N GLY A 142 5.26 14.10 17.42
CA GLY A 142 4.24 13.46 18.29
C GLY A 142 2.83 14.02 18.14
N ASN A 143 2.62 15.06 17.32
CA ASN A 143 1.30 15.64 17.08
C ASN A 143 0.56 14.88 15.97
N GLN A 144 -0.50 14.15 16.35
CA GLN A 144 -1.29 13.34 15.40
C GLN A 144 -2.51 14.06 14.82
N GLU A 145 -2.83 15.26 15.26
CA GLU A 145 -4.04 15.97 14.80
C GLU A 145 -3.97 16.36 13.31
N PRO A 146 -2.84 16.85 12.76
CA PRO A 146 -2.76 17.11 11.32
C PRO A 146 -2.95 15.85 10.46
N ARG A 147 -2.42 14.69 10.91
CA ARG A 147 -2.65 13.40 10.26
C ARG A 147 -4.13 13.01 10.29
N ARG A 148 -4.76 13.13 11.46
CA ARG A 148 -6.19 12.83 11.64
C ARG A 148 -7.03 13.73 10.74
N HIS A 149 -6.75 15.03 10.74
CA HIS A 149 -7.44 16.02 9.92
C HIS A 149 -7.31 15.69 8.42
N PHE A 150 -6.09 15.39 7.97
CA PHE A 150 -5.82 15.02 6.58
C PHE A 150 -6.64 13.80 6.17
N ILE A 151 -6.62 12.72 6.96
CA ILE A 151 -7.37 11.51 6.66
C ILE A 151 -8.87 11.80 6.62
N ALA A 152 -9.41 12.50 7.62
CA ALA A 152 -10.84 12.70 7.76
C ALA A 152 -11.44 13.63 6.68
N ASN A 153 -10.67 14.61 6.19
CA ASN A 153 -11.20 15.67 5.33
C ASN A 153 -10.72 15.59 3.87
N ASN A 154 -9.60 14.91 3.60
CA ASN A 154 -9.04 14.87 2.25
C ASN A 154 -9.18 13.51 1.55
N LEU A 155 -9.46 12.44 2.30
CA LEU A 155 -9.57 11.09 1.73
C LEU A 155 -11.03 10.62 1.53
N PHE A 156 -12.00 11.48 1.80
CA PHE A 156 -13.41 11.14 1.70
C PHE A 156 -14.21 12.25 1.02
N MET A 157 -15.26 11.86 0.34
CA MET A 157 -16.26 12.80 -0.16
C MET A 157 -17.18 13.27 0.99
N LYS A 158 -17.74 14.47 0.89
CA LYS A 158 -18.73 14.99 1.86
C LYS A 158 -19.94 14.07 2.02
N THR A 159 -20.26 13.29 0.98
CA THR A 159 -21.35 12.31 0.93
C THR A 159 -20.98 10.92 1.43
N SER A 160 -19.71 10.68 1.82
CA SER A 160 -19.27 9.36 2.30
C SER A 160 -20.02 8.95 3.57
N ASP A 161 -20.31 7.65 3.68
CA ASP A 161 -20.95 7.10 4.88
C ASP A 161 -20.09 7.36 6.12
N LYS A 162 -20.65 8.02 7.12
CA LYS A 162 -19.95 8.41 8.35
C LYS A 162 -19.43 7.22 9.15
N ARG A 163 -20.09 6.05 9.08
CA ARG A 163 -19.65 4.83 9.75
C ARG A 163 -18.40 4.30 9.08
N LEU A 164 -18.38 4.28 7.73
CA LEU A 164 -17.21 3.91 6.94
C LEU A 164 -16.03 4.84 7.23
N VAL A 165 -16.24 6.16 7.22
CA VAL A 165 -15.22 7.16 7.55
C VAL A 165 -14.61 6.88 8.92
N LYS A 166 -15.47 6.66 9.96
CA LYS A 166 -15.01 6.35 11.32
C LYS A 166 -14.21 5.04 11.38
N GLN A 167 -14.65 4.01 10.66
CA GLN A 167 -13.95 2.72 10.61
C GLN A 167 -12.58 2.85 9.95
N VAL A 168 -12.51 3.50 8.80
CA VAL A 168 -11.25 3.73 8.07
C VAL A 168 -10.29 4.58 8.91
N LEU A 169 -10.77 5.68 9.48
CA LEU A 169 -9.97 6.54 10.34
C LEU A 169 -9.38 5.76 11.53
N LYS A 170 -10.19 4.91 12.17
CA LYS A 170 -9.72 4.05 13.27
C LYS A 170 -8.56 3.14 12.83
N VAL A 171 -8.68 2.49 11.66
CA VAL A 171 -7.63 1.60 11.15
C VAL A 171 -6.38 2.39 10.78
N MET A 172 -6.53 3.49 10.04
CA MET A 172 -5.38 4.27 9.60
C MET A 172 -4.63 4.91 10.76
N MET A 173 -5.33 5.40 11.79
CA MET A 173 -4.70 5.99 12.97
C MET A 173 -4.04 4.96 13.90
N ALA A 174 -4.38 3.68 13.78
CA ALA A 174 -3.73 2.60 14.55
C ALA A 174 -2.30 2.28 14.08
N ALA A 175 -1.91 2.70 12.87
CA ALA A 175 -0.54 2.53 12.40
C ALA A 175 0.43 3.36 13.26
N PRO A 176 1.57 2.77 13.70
CA PRO A 176 2.54 3.49 14.52
C PRO A 176 3.03 4.78 13.86
N THR A 177 3.31 5.80 14.67
CA THR A 177 3.70 7.13 14.20
C THR A 177 4.94 7.12 13.33
N HIS A 178 5.97 6.37 13.73
CA HIS A 178 7.21 6.24 12.97
C HIS A 178 6.99 5.60 11.59
N ILE A 179 6.05 4.64 11.48
CA ILE A 179 5.68 4.03 10.21
C ILE A 179 4.93 5.03 9.33
N ALA A 180 3.96 5.75 9.92
CA ALA A 180 3.19 6.73 9.16
C ALA A 180 4.09 7.82 8.56
N ALA A 181 5.03 8.35 9.34
CA ALA A 181 5.99 9.34 8.85
C ALA A 181 6.95 8.75 7.79
N ALA A 182 7.59 7.61 8.08
CA ALA A 182 8.58 7.02 7.19
C ALA A 182 7.97 6.56 5.85
N ALA A 183 6.76 5.97 5.87
CA ALA A 183 6.07 5.57 4.64
C ALA A 183 5.63 6.79 3.80
N MET A 184 5.17 7.88 4.43
CA MET A 184 4.84 9.10 3.71
C MET A 184 6.07 9.73 3.07
N LYS A 185 7.23 9.75 3.76
CA LYS A 185 8.51 10.16 3.16
C LYS A 185 8.88 9.31 1.94
N GLY A 186 8.63 8.00 1.99
CA GLY A 186 8.82 7.10 0.86
C GLY A 186 7.94 7.44 -0.34
N ILE A 187 6.68 7.84 -0.09
CA ILE A 187 5.76 8.30 -1.14
C ILE A 187 6.25 9.61 -1.75
N LEU A 188 6.66 10.59 -0.93
CA LEU A 188 7.15 11.90 -1.39
C LEU A 188 8.48 11.82 -2.17
N ALA A 189 9.29 10.79 -1.89
CA ALA A 189 10.55 10.55 -2.59
C ALA A 189 10.40 9.72 -3.88
N PHE A 190 9.19 9.27 -4.20
CA PHE A 190 8.94 8.44 -5.38
C PHE A 190 9.02 9.27 -6.67
N ASP A 191 9.90 8.86 -7.58
CA ASP A 191 10.02 9.46 -8.92
C ASP A 191 9.10 8.75 -9.90
N GLY A 192 7.84 9.18 -9.92
CA GLY A 192 6.81 8.59 -10.77
C GLY A 192 7.11 8.67 -12.26
N PRO A 193 7.54 9.82 -12.81
CA PRO A 193 7.93 9.95 -14.22
C PRO A 193 9.05 8.99 -14.62
N ALA A 194 10.13 8.90 -13.83
CA ALA A 194 11.24 8.00 -14.13
C ALA A 194 10.83 6.52 -14.10
N VAL A 195 9.90 6.14 -13.21
CA VAL A 195 9.37 4.77 -13.16
C VAL A 195 8.42 4.49 -14.32
N ALA A 196 7.55 5.44 -14.66
CA ALA A 196 6.58 5.27 -15.75
C ALA A 196 7.22 5.22 -17.13
N ALA A 197 8.44 5.71 -17.28
CA ALA A 197 9.19 5.69 -18.55
C ALA A 197 9.87 4.36 -18.86
N ARG A 198 9.85 3.40 -17.92
CA ARG A 198 10.47 2.05 -18.03
C ARG A 198 9.46 0.99 -18.41
#